data_b14c9a6a5d3946416b483aff3f121eb3
#
_entry.id   b14c9a6a5d3946416b483aff3f121eb3
#
_cell.length_a   1.000
_cell.length_b   1.000
_cell.length_c   1.000
_cell.angle_alpha   90.00
_cell.angle_beta   90.00
_cell.angle_gamma   90.00
#
_symmetry.space_group_name_H-M   'P 1'
#
loop_
_entity.id
_entity.type
_entity.pdbx_description
1 polymer ?
#
loop_
_entity_poly.entity_id
_entity_poly.type
_entity_poly.pdbx_seq_one_letter_code
_entity_poly.pdbx_strand_id
1 'polypeptide(L)'
;MNKLLTSLLLSVTLMSGAQAQKKENYYVKHVEFPQSATIEQKVDMAARLVPTPQQYAWQQMELTAFLHFGINTFTGREWGDGKEDPALFNPSELDAEQWVRTLKEAGFKMVLLTAKHHDGFCLWPTATTKHSVASSPWKNGQGDVVKELRAACDKYDMKFGVYLSPWDRNAECYGDSPRYNDFFIRQLTELLTNYGEVHEVWFDGANGEGPNGKKQVYDWDAFYQTIQRLQ
;
A
#
# COMPACT_ATOMS: atom_id res chain seq x y z
N MET A 1 -1.76 87.17 11.58
CA MET A 1 -1.67 86.25 12.76
C MET A 1 -2.45 84.99 12.39
N ASN A 2 -1.78 84.02 11.80
CA ASN A 2 -2.41 82.75 11.39
C ASN A 2 -2.00 81.66 12.36
N LYS A 3 -2.98 81.04 13.00
CA LYS A 3 -2.79 79.87 13.83
C LYS A 3 -2.94 78.65 12.94
N LEU A 4 -1.86 77.87 12.72
CA LEU A 4 -1.87 76.52 12.15
C LEU A 4 -2.38 75.55 13.25
N LEU A 5 -3.47 74.87 12.95
CA LEU A 5 -3.89 73.66 13.71
C LEU A 5 -3.27 72.45 13.01
N THR A 6 -2.38 71.79 13.71
CA THR A 6 -1.81 70.49 13.29
C THR A 6 -2.73 69.40 13.79
N SER A 7 -3.42 68.74 12.85
CA SER A 7 -4.27 67.57 13.16
C SER A 7 -3.40 66.32 13.08
N LEU A 8 -3.25 65.66 14.25
CA LEU A 8 -2.55 64.37 14.38
C LEU A 8 -3.57 63.23 14.14
N LEU A 9 -3.54 62.61 12.94
CA LEU A 9 -4.31 61.41 12.65
C LEU A 9 -3.57 60.22 13.26
N LEU A 10 -4.16 59.61 14.29
CA LEU A 10 -3.72 58.36 14.90
C LEU A 10 -4.39 57.21 14.09
N SER A 11 -3.66 56.56 13.17
CA SER A 11 -4.12 55.35 12.47
C SER A 11 -3.93 54.15 13.36
N VAL A 12 -5.02 53.67 13.93
CA VAL A 12 -5.07 52.37 14.64
C VAL A 12 -5.21 51.28 13.61
N THR A 13 -4.11 50.59 13.33
CA THR A 13 -4.11 49.39 12.50
C THR A 13 -4.65 48.22 13.34
N LEU A 14 -5.91 47.88 13.16
CA LEU A 14 -6.49 46.63 13.66
C LEU A 14 -5.88 45.46 12.86
N MET A 15 -4.87 44.81 13.41
CA MET A 15 -4.46 43.49 12.98
C MET A 15 -5.53 42.47 13.41
N SER A 16 -6.48 42.22 12.55
CA SER A 16 -7.36 41.06 12.68
C SER A 16 -6.53 39.78 12.38
N GLY A 17 -6.01 39.18 13.44
CA GLY A 17 -5.46 37.83 13.37
C GLY A 17 -6.58 36.88 13.02
N ALA A 18 -6.72 36.57 11.75
CA ALA A 18 -7.52 35.42 11.31
C ALA A 18 -6.82 34.15 11.81
N GLN A 19 -7.19 33.69 13.01
CA GLN A 19 -6.91 32.32 13.43
C GLN A 19 -7.64 31.43 12.45
N ALA A 20 -6.88 30.75 11.56
CA ALA A 20 -7.42 29.69 10.75
C ALA A 20 -8.00 28.63 11.70
N GLN A 21 -9.32 28.59 11.79
CA GLN A 21 -10.03 27.58 12.52
C GLN A 21 -9.65 26.24 11.87
N LYS A 22 -8.88 25.42 12.59
CA LYS A 22 -8.50 24.07 12.14
C LYS A 22 -9.80 23.32 11.94
N LYS A 23 -10.16 23.09 10.67
CA LYS A 23 -11.40 22.39 10.32
C LYS A 23 -11.32 21.01 10.95
N GLU A 24 -12.14 20.77 11.95
CA GLU A 24 -12.17 19.49 12.65
C GLU A 24 -12.59 18.41 11.63
N ASN A 25 -11.80 17.33 11.54
CA ASN A 25 -12.13 16.25 10.64
C ASN A 25 -13.47 15.62 11.07
N TYR A 26 -14.37 15.40 10.13
CA TYR A 26 -15.65 14.73 10.39
C TYR A 26 -15.50 13.23 10.67
N TYR A 27 -14.30 12.68 10.52
CA TYR A 27 -13.95 11.31 10.77
C TYR A 27 -12.81 11.20 11.78
N VAL A 28 -12.72 10.07 12.47
CA VAL A 28 -11.59 9.73 13.33
C VAL A 28 -10.88 8.50 12.80
N LYS A 29 -9.55 8.50 12.88
CA LYS A 29 -8.74 7.35 12.44
C LYS A 29 -8.65 6.25 13.49
N HIS A 30 -8.88 6.60 14.75
CA HIS A 30 -8.78 5.72 15.90
C HIS A 30 -9.78 6.15 16.97
N VAL A 31 -10.42 5.19 17.64
CA VAL A 31 -11.31 5.44 18.77
C VAL A 31 -10.85 4.62 19.96
N GLU A 32 -10.52 5.28 21.04
CA GLU A 32 -10.27 4.65 22.33
C GLU A 32 -11.52 4.74 23.19
N PHE A 33 -11.96 3.59 23.69
CA PHE A 33 -13.06 3.55 24.64
C PHE A 33 -12.52 3.79 26.06
N PRO A 34 -13.01 4.83 26.79
CA PRO A 34 -12.65 4.98 28.17
C PRO A 34 -12.95 3.72 28.97
N GLN A 35 -12.07 3.34 29.90
CA GLN A 35 -12.28 2.14 30.73
C GLN A 35 -13.59 2.19 31.52
N SER A 36 -14.03 3.40 31.93
CA SER A 36 -15.28 3.63 32.64
C SER A 36 -16.51 3.68 31.76
N ALA A 37 -16.36 3.63 30.42
CA ALA A 37 -17.50 3.73 29.51
C ALA A 37 -18.38 2.49 29.58
N THR A 38 -19.70 2.72 29.72
CA THR A 38 -20.70 1.67 29.61
C THR A 38 -20.77 1.09 28.20
N ILE A 39 -21.39 -0.07 28.03
CA ILE A 39 -21.61 -0.66 26.70
C ILE A 39 -22.41 0.28 25.81
N GLU A 40 -23.44 0.94 26.35
CA GLU A 40 -24.27 1.89 25.60
C GLU A 40 -23.44 3.08 25.10
N GLN A 41 -22.57 3.65 25.96
CA GLN A 41 -21.66 4.72 25.54
C GLN A 41 -20.67 4.26 24.47
N LYS A 42 -20.13 3.05 24.59
CA LYS A 42 -19.24 2.48 23.55
C LYS A 42 -19.95 2.30 22.23
N VAL A 43 -21.20 1.81 22.25
CA VAL A 43 -22.03 1.68 21.05
C VAL A 43 -22.30 3.03 20.39
N ASP A 44 -22.66 4.05 21.17
CA ASP A 44 -22.86 5.42 20.65
C ASP A 44 -21.59 6.00 20.04
N MET A 45 -20.44 5.82 20.68
CA MET A 45 -19.15 6.23 20.13
C MET A 45 -18.82 5.49 18.82
N ALA A 46 -19.04 4.18 18.78
CA ALA A 46 -18.80 3.36 17.58
C ALA A 46 -19.74 3.74 16.43
N ALA A 47 -21.00 4.04 16.73
CA ALA A 47 -21.99 4.42 15.72
C ALA A 47 -21.68 5.75 15.00
N ARG A 48 -20.80 6.58 15.58
CA ARG A 48 -20.33 7.84 14.97
C ARG A 48 -19.07 7.68 14.10
N LEU A 49 -18.51 6.46 14.03
CA LEU A 49 -17.40 6.18 13.15
C LEU A 49 -17.87 6.23 11.69
N VAL A 50 -17.21 7.04 10.91
CA VAL A 50 -17.45 7.16 9.45
C VAL A 50 -16.16 6.93 8.70
N PRO A 51 -16.22 6.49 7.43
CA PRO A 51 -15.03 6.29 6.62
C PRO A 51 -14.22 7.58 6.49
N THR A 52 -12.88 7.43 6.45
CA THR A 52 -12.01 8.51 5.99
C THR A 52 -12.30 8.83 4.52
N PRO A 53 -11.90 10.00 3.99
CA PRO A 53 -12.06 10.31 2.58
C PRO A 53 -11.47 9.24 1.66
N GLN A 54 -10.32 8.66 2.02
CA GLN A 54 -9.67 7.59 1.25
C GLN A 54 -10.49 6.30 1.27
N GLN A 55 -10.97 5.88 2.45
CA GLN A 55 -11.84 4.70 2.56
C GLN A 55 -13.16 4.88 1.80
N TYR A 56 -13.73 6.08 1.85
CA TYR A 56 -14.96 6.37 1.10
C TYR A 56 -14.70 6.36 -0.42
N ALA A 57 -13.60 6.96 -0.87
CA ALA A 57 -13.19 6.93 -2.27
C ALA A 57 -12.96 5.48 -2.77
N TRP A 58 -12.37 4.64 -1.92
CA TRP A 58 -12.20 3.22 -2.23
C TRP A 58 -13.56 2.51 -2.37
N GLN A 59 -14.50 2.71 -1.46
CA GLN A 59 -15.84 2.14 -1.54
C GLN A 59 -16.59 2.57 -2.81
N GLN A 60 -16.39 3.80 -3.28
CA GLN A 60 -17.00 4.30 -4.52
C GLN A 60 -16.44 3.66 -5.80
N MET A 61 -15.31 2.96 -5.72
CA MET A 61 -14.81 2.21 -6.88
C MET A 61 -15.65 0.98 -7.20
N GLU A 62 -16.28 0.35 -6.20
CA GLU A 62 -17.16 -0.82 -6.27
C GLU A 62 -16.53 -2.05 -6.94
N LEU A 63 -16.04 -1.91 -8.17
CA LEU A 63 -15.49 -3.00 -8.96
C LEU A 63 -13.97 -2.86 -9.10
N THR A 64 -13.23 -3.71 -8.37
CA THR A 64 -11.78 -3.80 -8.40
C THR A 64 -11.33 -5.19 -8.84
N ALA A 65 -10.23 -5.27 -9.58
CA ALA A 65 -9.69 -6.53 -10.08
C ALA A 65 -8.49 -6.97 -9.24
N PHE A 66 -8.40 -8.27 -9.01
CA PHE A 66 -7.24 -8.88 -8.35
C PHE A 66 -6.52 -9.77 -9.36
N LEU A 67 -5.29 -9.42 -9.70
CA LEU A 67 -4.41 -10.20 -10.58
C LEU A 67 -3.50 -11.07 -9.72
N HIS A 68 -3.85 -12.34 -9.59
CA HIS A 68 -3.03 -13.33 -8.91
C HIS A 68 -2.09 -14.00 -9.92
N PHE A 69 -0.93 -13.39 -10.13
CA PHE A 69 0.11 -13.86 -11.03
C PHE A 69 1.44 -13.94 -10.28
N GLY A 70 2.24 -14.97 -10.55
CA GLY A 70 3.52 -15.17 -9.89
C GLY A 70 4.25 -16.41 -10.37
N ILE A 71 5.30 -16.81 -9.67
CA ILE A 71 6.09 -17.99 -10.04
C ILE A 71 5.26 -19.27 -10.03
N ASN A 72 4.23 -19.35 -9.18
CA ASN A 72 3.36 -20.52 -9.08
C ASN A 72 2.47 -20.73 -10.31
N THR A 73 2.28 -19.72 -11.14
CA THR A 73 1.67 -19.89 -12.47
C THR A 73 2.43 -20.90 -13.32
N PHE A 74 3.74 -21.01 -13.12
CA PHE A 74 4.63 -21.92 -13.87
C PHE A 74 4.85 -23.26 -13.18
N THR A 75 4.46 -23.40 -11.91
CA THR A 75 4.57 -24.67 -11.17
C THR A 75 3.25 -25.43 -11.13
N GLY A 76 2.13 -24.79 -11.46
CA GLY A 76 0.79 -25.35 -11.33
C GLY A 76 0.35 -25.59 -9.88
N ARG A 77 0.95 -24.86 -8.92
CA ARG A 77 0.61 -24.96 -7.50
C ARG A 77 -0.15 -23.72 -7.07
N GLU A 78 -1.10 -23.89 -6.15
CA GLU A 78 -1.79 -22.77 -5.51
C GLU A 78 -0.83 -21.97 -4.62
N TRP A 79 -0.04 -22.68 -3.82
CA TRP A 79 1.00 -22.10 -2.96
C TRP A 79 2.35 -22.75 -3.25
N GLY A 80 3.36 -21.93 -3.38
CA GLY A 80 4.73 -22.38 -3.44
C GLY A 80 5.28 -22.78 -2.07
N ASP A 81 6.43 -23.43 -2.07
CA ASP A 81 7.14 -23.79 -0.85
C ASP A 81 8.28 -22.83 -0.49
N GLY A 82 8.50 -21.80 -1.30
CA GLY A 82 9.55 -20.79 -1.14
C GLY A 82 10.93 -21.25 -1.65
N LYS A 83 10.98 -22.37 -2.38
CA LYS A 83 12.20 -22.93 -2.95
C LYS A 83 12.14 -23.04 -4.48
N GLU A 84 11.15 -22.39 -5.06
CA GLU A 84 10.99 -22.35 -6.51
C GLU A 84 12.23 -21.72 -7.14
N ASP A 85 12.78 -22.39 -8.16
CA ASP A 85 13.89 -21.84 -8.94
C ASP A 85 13.40 -20.59 -9.69
N PRO A 86 13.98 -19.40 -9.49
CA PRO A 86 13.64 -18.22 -10.27
C PRO A 86 13.69 -18.40 -11.77
N ALA A 87 14.47 -19.36 -12.27
CA ALA A 87 14.54 -19.71 -13.69
C ALA A 87 13.21 -20.22 -14.28
N LEU A 88 12.28 -20.69 -13.44
CA LEU A 88 10.93 -21.08 -13.88
C LEU A 88 10.08 -19.89 -14.31
N PHE A 89 10.36 -18.69 -13.78
CA PHE A 89 9.64 -17.48 -14.15
C PHE A 89 10.17 -16.93 -15.49
N ASN A 90 9.55 -17.35 -16.57
CA ASN A 90 9.93 -16.92 -17.91
C ASN A 90 8.69 -16.78 -18.84
N PRO A 91 7.78 -15.85 -18.56
CA PRO A 91 6.61 -15.61 -19.40
C PRO A 91 7.03 -15.18 -20.81
N SER A 92 6.55 -15.88 -21.85
CA SER A 92 6.81 -15.56 -23.25
C SER A 92 5.93 -14.43 -23.78
N GLU A 93 4.71 -14.29 -23.23
CA GLU A 93 3.67 -13.41 -23.77
C GLU A 93 2.96 -12.59 -22.66
N LEU A 94 3.73 -12.14 -21.67
CA LEU A 94 3.18 -11.23 -20.66
C LEU A 94 2.86 -9.89 -21.33
N ASP A 95 1.60 -9.50 -21.28
CA ASP A 95 1.09 -8.23 -21.78
C ASP A 95 0.22 -7.55 -20.72
N ALA A 96 0.87 -6.77 -19.86
CA ALA A 96 0.19 -6.02 -18.81
C ALA A 96 -0.78 -4.96 -19.36
N GLU A 97 -0.50 -4.45 -20.56
CA GLU A 97 -1.40 -3.50 -21.23
C GLU A 97 -2.71 -4.18 -21.63
N GLN A 98 -2.65 -5.39 -22.17
CA GLN A 98 -3.83 -6.17 -22.51
C GLN A 98 -4.67 -6.45 -21.26
N TRP A 99 -4.04 -6.79 -20.12
CA TRP A 99 -4.75 -7.02 -18.86
C TRP A 99 -5.55 -5.78 -18.44
N VAL A 100 -4.89 -4.64 -18.37
CA VAL A 100 -5.52 -3.38 -17.89
C VAL A 100 -6.61 -2.91 -18.87
N ARG A 101 -6.36 -2.97 -20.17
CA ARG A 101 -7.34 -2.59 -21.19
C ARG A 101 -8.61 -3.43 -21.06
N THR A 102 -8.49 -4.75 -20.97
CA THR A 102 -9.64 -5.65 -20.82
C THR A 102 -10.43 -5.35 -19.55
N LEU A 103 -9.75 -5.12 -18.43
CA LEU A 103 -10.39 -4.77 -17.17
C LEU A 103 -11.08 -3.40 -17.25
N LYS A 104 -10.45 -2.41 -17.88
CA LYS A 104 -11.05 -1.08 -18.08
C LYS A 104 -12.31 -1.14 -18.93
N GLU A 105 -12.28 -1.88 -20.04
CA GLU A 105 -13.42 -2.11 -20.92
C GLU A 105 -14.58 -2.82 -20.18
N ALA A 106 -14.26 -3.72 -19.24
CA ALA A 106 -15.24 -4.40 -18.39
C ALA A 106 -15.77 -3.52 -17.23
N GLY A 107 -15.27 -2.29 -17.08
CA GLY A 107 -15.78 -1.33 -16.09
C GLY A 107 -15.06 -1.33 -14.74
N PHE A 108 -13.96 -2.10 -14.59
CA PHE A 108 -13.13 -2.05 -13.39
C PHE A 108 -12.52 -0.67 -13.19
N LYS A 109 -12.33 -0.28 -11.93
CA LYS A 109 -11.80 1.04 -11.54
C LYS A 109 -10.38 0.96 -11.01
N MET A 110 -9.99 -0.21 -10.50
CA MET A 110 -8.67 -0.47 -9.93
C MET A 110 -8.22 -1.89 -10.24
N VAL A 111 -6.92 -2.09 -10.34
CA VAL A 111 -6.28 -3.40 -10.39
C VAL A 111 -5.26 -3.55 -9.27
N LEU A 112 -5.31 -4.68 -8.60
CA LEU A 112 -4.40 -5.09 -7.54
C LEU A 112 -3.55 -6.27 -8.03
N LEU A 113 -2.23 -6.18 -7.90
CA LEU A 113 -1.29 -7.22 -8.30
C LEU A 113 -0.67 -7.90 -7.08
N THR A 114 -0.59 -9.23 -7.09
CA THR A 114 0.28 -9.98 -6.15
C THR A 114 1.75 -9.70 -6.43
N ALA A 115 2.27 -8.57 -5.95
CA ALA A 115 3.69 -8.22 -6.15
C ALA A 115 4.63 -9.27 -5.53
N LYS A 116 4.24 -9.86 -4.39
CA LYS A 116 4.88 -11.02 -3.77
C LYS A 116 3.81 -11.87 -3.08
N HIS A 117 3.73 -13.16 -3.39
CA HIS A 117 2.86 -14.11 -2.68
C HIS A 117 3.64 -14.86 -1.58
N HIS A 118 3.04 -15.87 -0.94
CA HIS A 118 3.62 -16.62 0.19
C HIS A 118 4.92 -17.35 -0.14
N ASP A 119 5.17 -17.67 -1.41
CA ASP A 119 6.45 -18.25 -1.88
C ASP A 119 7.64 -17.30 -1.73
N GLY A 120 7.38 -16.01 -1.51
CA GLY A 120 8.41 -14.98 -1.36
C GLY A 120 9.01 -14.48 -2.67
N PHE A 121 8.53 -14.97 -3.83
CA PHE A 121 9.02 -14.51 -5.13
C PHE A 121 8.51 -13.11 -5.47
N CYS A 122 9.44 -12.19 -5.69
CA CYS A 122 9.12 -10.79 -5.97
C CYS A 122 9.00 -10.53 -7.47
N LEU A 123 7.87 -9.97 -7.90
CA LEU A 123 7.61 -9.60 -9.30
C LEU A 123 8.29 -8.29 -9.73
N TRP A 124 9.13 -7.72 -8.89
CA TRP A 124 9.97 -6.54 -9.15
C TRP A 124 11.43 -6.83 -8.78
N PRO A 125 12.41 -6.10 -9.33
CA PRO A 125 13.83 -6.30 -9.05
C PRO A 125 14.21 -5.72 -7.68
N THR A 126 13.71 -6.36 -6.61
CA THR A 126 13.97 -5.94 -5.22
C THR A 126 15.44 -6.05 -4.86
N ALA A 127 15.93 -5.13 -4.03
CA ALA A 127 17.26 -5.22 -3.44
C ALA A 127 17.31 -6.14 -2.20
N THR A 128 16.16 -6.64 -1.71
CA THR A 128 16.06 -7.35 -0.44
C THR A 128 16.35 -8.85 -0.55
N THR A 129 16.09 -9.45 -1.71
CA THR A 129 16.29 -10.88 -1.95
C THR A 129 16.65 -11.15 -3.40
N LYS A 130 17.30 -12.29 -3.64
CA LYS A 130 17.52 -12.82 -5.00
C LYS A 130 16.33 -13.63 -5.52
N HIS A 131 15.36 -13.95 -4.67
CA HIS A 131 14.14 -14.66 -5.08
C HIS A 131 13.15 -13.70 -5.75
N SER A 132 13.49 -13.30 -6.98
CA SER A 132 12.78 -12.27 -7.72
C SER A 132 12.98 -12.39 -9.22
N VAL A 133 12.22 -11.62 -9.99
CA VAL A 133 12.34 -11.49 -11.45
C VAL A 133 13.76 -11.13 -11.91
N ALA A 134 14.56 -10.45 -11.09
CA ALA A 134 15.95 -10.11 -11.42
C ALA A 134 16.87 -11.34 -11.53
N SER A 135 16.49 -12.47 -10.92
CA SER A 135 17.21 -13.74 -11.00
C SER A 135 16.63 -14.69 -12.04
N SER A 136 15.57 -14.29 -12.73
CA SER A 136 14.93 -15.08 -13.77
C SER A 136 15.54 -14.81 -15.15
N PRO A 137 15.40 -15.72 -16.13
CA PRO A 137 15.81 -15.48 -17.52
C PRO A 137 14.89 -14.47 -18.24
N TRP A 138 13.72 -14.18 -17.68
CA TRP A 138 12.75 -13.28 -18.28
C TRP A 138 13.36 -11.90 -18.52
N LYS A 139 13.28 -11.43 -19.78
CA LYS A 139 13.89 -10.18 -20.23
C LYS A 139 15.37 -10.02 -19.82
N ASN A 140 16.11 -11.16 -19.79
CA ASN A 140 17.51 -11.21 -19.35
C ASN A 140 17.73 -10.68 -17.92
N GLY A 141 16.81 -10.94 -16.99
CA GLY A 141 16.85 -10.45 -15.61
C GLY A 141 16.51 -8.98 -15.43
N GLN A 142 16.02 -8.32 -16.48
CA GLN A 142 15.63 -6.89 -16.44
C GLN A 142 14.10 -6.70 -16.43
N GLY A 143 13.36 -7.78 -16.26
CA GLY A 143 11.90 -7.74 -16.19
C GLY A 143 11.42 -7.11 -14.87
N ASP A 144 10.29 -6.41 -14.92
CA ASP A 144 9.61 -5.81 -13.78
C ASP A 144 8.11 -5.76 -14.08
N VAL A 145 7.38 -6.76 -13.56
CA VAL A 145 5.93 -6.87 -13.80
C VAL A 145 5.18 -5.72 -13.14
N VAL A 146 5.64 -5.28 -11.95
CA VAL A 146 5.02 -4.17 -11.22
C VAL A 146 5.10 -2.88 -12.04
N LYS A 147 6.26 -2.61 -12.63
CA LYS A 147 6.48 -1.44 -13.50
C LYS A 147 5.64 -1.50 -14.78
N GLU A 148 5.58 -2.67 -15.40
CA GLU A 148 4.79 -2.84 -16.63
C GLU A 148 3.30 -2.65 -16.38
N LEU A 149 2.78 -3.23 -15.28
CA LEU A 149 1.39 -3.04 -14.90
C LEU A 149 1.10 -1.59 -14.51
N ARG A 150 2.00 -0.94 -13.76
CA ARG A 150 1.85 0.48 -13.40
C ARG A 150 1.77 1.37 -14.64
N ALA A 151 2.65 1.18 -15.61
CA ALA A 151 2.64 1.92 -16.87
C ALA A 151 1.34 1.72 -17.66
N ALA A 152 0.81 0.49 -17.67
CA ALA A 152 -0.48 0.20 -18.27
C ALA A 152 -1.63 0.90 -17.53
N CYS A 153 -1.60 0.92 -16.19
CA CYS A 153 -2.59 1.63 -15.38
C CYS A 153 -2.60 3.13 -15.69
N ASP A 154 -1.43 3.75 -15.81
CA ASP A 154 -1.31 5.16 -16.19
C ASP A 154 -1.91 5.44 -17.58
N LYS A 155 -1.63 4.56 -18.55
CA LYS A 155 -2.11 4.69 -19.93
C LYS A 155 -3.64 4.64 -20.03
N TYR A 156 -4.29 3.81 -19.21
CA TYR A 156 -5.75 3.58 -19.27
C TYR A 156 -6.52 4.27 -18.14
N ASP A 157 -5.90 5.18 -17.39
CA ASP A 157 -6.52 5.84 -16.23
C ASP A 157 -7.18 4.81 -15.29
N MET A 158 -6.42 3.78 -14.92
CA MET A 158 -6.79 2.73 -13.98
C MET A 158 -6.03 2.95 -12.67
N LYS A 159 -6.73 2.86 -11.55
CA LYS A 159 -6.06 2.90 -10.25
C LYS A 159 -5.22 1.64 -10.05
N PHE A 160 -4.08 1.81 -9.39
CA PHE A 160 -3.11 0.74 -9.16
C PHE A 160 -2.97 0.43 -7.68
N GLY A 161 -2.97 -0.85 -7.35
CA GLY A 161 -2.73 -1.36 -6.01
C GLY A 161 -1.75 -2.54 -6.01
N VAL A 162 -1.19 -2.85 -4.85
CA VAL A 162 -0.26 -3.97 -4.65
C VAL A 162 -0.69 -4.84 -3.48
N TYR A 163 -0.63 -6.13 -3.68
CA TYR A 163 -0.66 -7.13 -2.62
C TYR A 163 0.78 -7.52 -2.28
N LEU A 164 1.14 -7.44 -1.02
CA LEU A 164 2.42 -7.87 -0.49
C LEU A 164 2.18 -8.86 0.65
N SER A 165 2.47 -10.14 0.43
CA SER A 165 2.29 -11.16 1.44
C SER A 165 3.18 -10.92 2.65
N PRO A 166 2.61 -10.79 3.86
CA PRO A 166 3.39 -10.79 5.09
C PRO A 166 4.01 -12.15 5.39
N TRP A 167 3.33 -13.24 5.02
CA TRP A 167 3.90 -14.58 5.10
C TRP A 167 4.92 -14.79 3.98
N ASP A 168 6.11 -15.27 4.33
CA ASP A 168 7.21 -15.47 3.39
C ASP A 168 7.89 -16.81 3.67
N ARG A 169 7.76 -17.73 2.74
CA ARG A 169 8.31 -19.10 2.84
C ARG A 169 9.74 -19.22 2.33
N ASN A 170 10.28 -18.13 1.73
CA ASN A 170 11.65 -18.06 1.23
C ASN A 170 12.59 -17.33 2.19
N ALA A 171 12.15 -16.24 2.82
CA ALA A 171 13.01 -15.39 3.63
C ALA A 171 13.58 -16.13 4.85
N GLU A 172 14.89 -16.33 4.90
CA GLU A 172 15.58 -17.00 6.02
C GLU A 172 15.36 -16.31 7.36
N CYS A 173 15.13 -14.99 7.35
CA CYS A 173 14.87 -14.21 8.56
C CYS A 173 13.41 -14.29 9.02
N TYR A 174 12.52 -14.95 8.29
CA TYR A 174 11.13 -15.13 8.72
C TYR A 174 11.07 -15.88 10.06
N GLY A 175 10.30 -15.35 11.02
CA GLY A 175 10.24 -15.87 12.38
C GLY A 175 11.31 -15.33 13.33
N ASP A 176 12.27 -14.52 12.82
CA ASP A 176 13.08 -13.58 13.59
C ASP A 176 12.40 -12.21 13.46
N SER A 177 11.45 -11.93 14.36
CA SER A 177 10.47 -10.85 14.17
C SER A 177 11.08 -9.47 13.93
N PRO A 178 12.12 -9.01 14.66
CA PRO A 178 12.74 -7.72 14.35
C PRO A 178 13.36 -7.67 12.95
N ARG A 179 14.12 -8.68 12.57
CA ARG A 179 14.82 -8.72 11.28
C ARG A 179 13.84 -8.85 10.10
N TYR A 180 12.81 -9.69 10.26
CA TYR A 180 11.82 -9.86 9.20
C TYR A 180 10.95 -8.62 9.05
N ASN A 181 10.54 -7.97 10.14
CA ASN A 181 9.76 -6.73 10.06
C ASN A 181 10.55 -5.64 9.31
N ASP A 182 11.86 -5.49 9.57
CA ASP A 182 12.73 -4.58 8.80
C ASP A 182 12.84 -4.98 7.33
N PHE A 183 12.97 -6.28 7.05
CA PHE A 183 13.00 -6.81 5.69
C PHE A 183 11.70 -6.48 4.93
N PHE A 184 10.56 -6.72 5.55
CA PHE A 184 9.25 -6.44 4.98
C PHE A 184 9.01 -4.95 4.74
N ILE A 185 9.39 -4.09 5.70
CA ILE A 185 9.31 -2.63 5.56
C ILE A 185 10.16 -2.13 4.39
N ARG A 186 11.34 -2.72 4.16
CA ARG A 186 12.16 -2.36 2.98
C ARG A 186 11.47 -2.72 1.68
N GLN A 187 10.88 -3.92 1.55
CA GLN A 187 10.10 -4.31 0.38
C GLN A 187 8.90 -3.40 0.17
N LEU A 188 8.17 -3.11 1.24
CA LEU A 188 7.04 -2.18 1.21
C LEU A 188 7.47 -0.77 0.77
N THR A 189 8.62 -0.30 1.27
CA THR A 189 9.18 1.01 0.88
C THR A 189 9.52 1.04 -0.60
N GLU A 190 10.17 0.00 -1.15
CA GLU A 190 10.47 -0.08 -2.58
C GLU A 190 9.19 0.05 -3.43
N LEU A 191 8.14 -0.70 -3.08
CA LEU A 191 6.87 -0.67 -3.81
C LEU A 191 6.17 0.70 -3.72
N LEU A 192 6.25 1.38 -2.58
CA LEU A 192 5.58 2.64 -2.35
C LEU A 192 6.37 3.88 -2.82
N THR A 193 7.65 3.71 -3.20
CA THR A 193 8.48 4.84 -3.67
C THR A 193 8.88 4.76 -5.13
N ASN A 194 8.93 3.56 -5.72
CA ASN A 194 9.47 3.38 -7.06
C ASN A 194 8.41 3.36 -8.18
N TYR A 195 7.13 3.25 -7.83
CA TYR A 195 6.05 3.01 -8.79
C TYR A 195 4.95 4.08 -8.79
N GLY A 196 5.26 5.27 -8.23
CA GLY A 196 4.31 6.38 -8.16
C GLY A 196 3.18 6.13 -7.16
N GLU A 197 1.99 6.67 -7.43
CA GLU A 197 0.84 6.57 -6.51
C GLU A 197 0.29 5.14 -6.45
N VAL A 198 0.14 4.62 -5.22
CA VAL A 198 -0.45 3.31 -4.92
C VAL A 198 -1.74 3.52 -4.14
N HIS A 199 -2.88 3.16 -4.73
CA HIS A 199 -4.20 3.44 -4.17
C HIS A 199 -4.65 2.42 -3.13
N GLU A 200 -4.07 1.23 -3.15
CA GLU A 200 -4.34 0.17 -2.19
C GLU A 200 -3.08 -0.66 -1.94
N VAL A 201 -2.81 -0.94 -0.67
CA VAL A 201 -1.88 -1.98 -0.24
C VAL A 201 -2.69 -3.04 0.49
N TRP A 202 -2.65 -4.27 0.00
CA TRP A 202 -3.32 -5.37 0.66
C TRP A 202 -2.33 -6.33 1.29
N PHE A 203 -2.51 -6.59 2.58
CA PHE A 203 -1.82 -7.62 3.34
C PHE A 203 -2.74 -8.81 3.54
N ASP A 204 -2.22 -10.00 3.21
CA ASP A 204 -2.91 -11.25 3.51
C ASP A 204 -2.90 -11.54 5.01
N GLY A 205 -3.97 -12.16 5.51
CA GLY A 205 -4.06 -12.59 6.90
C GLY A 205 -3.33 -13.89 7.22
N ALA A 206 -2.74 -14.57 6.22
CA ALA A 206 -2.05 -15.84 6.42
C ALA A 206 -0.76 -15.64 7.24
N ASN A 207 -0.57 -16.52 8.23
CA ASN A 207 0.61 -16.54 9.12
C ASN A 207 1.05 -17.97 9.35
N GLY A 208 1.63 -18.58 8.33
CA GLY A 208 2.21 -19.91 8.39
C GLY A 208 3.66 -19.90 8.89
N GLU A 209 4.29 -21.05 8.79
CA GLU A 209 5.70 -21.22 9.15
C GLU A 209 6.61 -20.80 7.99
N GLY A 210 7.76 -20.22 8.32
CA GLY A 210 8.83 -19.93 7.38
C GLY A 210 9.76 -21.13 7.13
N PRO A 211 10.84 -20.94 6.38
CA PRO A 211 11.77 -22.01 6.05
C PRO A 211 12.47 -22.63 7.28
N ASN A 212 12.48 -21.92 8.39
CA ASN A 212 13.05 -22.35 9.67
C ASN A 212 12.01 -22.98 10.63
N GLY A 213 10.76 -23.21 10.18
CA GLY A 213 9.67 -23.77 10.98
C GLY A 213 9.09 -22.81 12.03
N LYS A 214 9.43 -21.52 11.99
CA LYS A 214 8.93 -20.53 12.95
C LYS A 214 7.83 -19.69 12.32
N LYS A 215 6.90 -19.23 13.17
CA LYS A 215 5.93 -18.19 12.82
C LYS A 215 6.46 -16.81 13.13
N GLN A 216 6.01 -15.83 12.37
CA GLN A 216 6.37 -14.43 12.50
C GLN A 216 5.41 -13.69 13.43
N VAL A 217 5.93 -12.74 14.19
CA VAL A 217 5.13 -11.71 14.86
C VAL A 217 5.29 -10.42 14.05
N TYR A 218 4.22 -10.00 13.39
CA TYR A 218 4.22 -8.82 12.53
C TYR A 218 4.07 -7.54 13.32
N ASP A 219 4.85 -6.52 12.96
CA ASP A 219 4.69 -5.16 13.46
C ASP A 219 3.74 -4.37 12.55
N TRP A 220 2.44 -4.63 12.73
CA TRP A 220 1.39 -4.00 11.94
C TRP A 220 1.41 -2.47 12.04
N ASP A 221 1.72 -1.93 13.22
CA ASP A 221 1.78 -0.49 13.41
C ASP A 221 2.87 0.14 12.55
N ALA A 222 4.07 -0.45 12.52
CA ALA A 222 5.15 0.01 11.67
C ALA A 222 4.82 -0.12 10.17
N PHE A 223 4.12 -1.19 9.76
CA PHE A 223 3.69 -1.38 8.38
C PHE A 223 2.69 -0.30 7.96
N TYR A 224 1.65 -0.06 8.75
CA TYR A 224 0.66 0.98 8.46
C TYR A 224 1.24 2.39 8.51
N GLN A 225 2.12 2.68 9.46
CA GLN A 225 2.82 3.98 9.53
C GLN A 225 3.70 4.20 8.29
N THR A 226 4.34 3.13 7.77
CA THR A 226 5.14 3.22 6.55
C THR A 226 4.26 3.58 5.35
N ILE A 227 3.10 2.94 5.19
CA ILE A 227 2.15 3.28 4.12
C ILE A 227 1.70 4.74 4.26
N GLN A 228 1.21 5.14 5.42
CA GLN A 228 0.67 6.49 5.66
C GLN A 228 1.69 7.62 5.45
N ARG A 229 2.97 7.31 5.59
CA ARG A 229 4.05 8.27 5.37
C ARG A 229 4.44 8.41 3.91
N LEU A 230 4.29 7.34 3.13
CA LEU A 230 4.82 7.26 1.76
C LEU A 230 3.74 7.48 0.68
N GLN A 231 2.46 7.32 1.07
CA GLN A 231 1.30 7.45 0.16
C GLN A 231 0.13 8.28 0.79
#